data_1b7aa2d9582e1ab2f3b3559a9c7ba282
#
_entry.id   1b7aa2d9582e1ab2f3b3559a9c7ba282
#
_cell.length_a   1.000
_cell.length_b   1.000
_cell.length_c   1.000
_cell.angle_alpha   90.00
_cell.angle_beta   90.00
_cell.angle_gamma   90.00
#
_symmetry.space_group_name_H-M   'P 1'
#
loop_
_entity.id
_entity.type
_entity.pdbx_description
1 polymer ?
#
loop_
_entity_poly.entity_id
_entity_poly.type
_entity_poly.pdbx_seq_one_letter_code
_entity_poly.pdbx_strand_id
1 'polypeptide(L)'
;MRLPAALDGFEVWSERGRAPGTGGEYHAKLATPFAVLGIRTLGVRVDEIRYLPVGAATLAPVNRTAERVCREIERYLDDPGRRFTIPFTYAGTPFQVGVWQAIHGIPRGRVLTYSAVAKQLKTGPRAVGNACGANRLPLVIPCHRVVAAGGIGGFMGVGKGAPIDIKRWLLRHEGAG
;
A
#
# COMPACT_ATOMS: atom_id res chain seq x y z
N MET A 1 -19.01 9.14 9.37
CA MET A 1 -17.88 10.07 9.16
C MET A 1 -17.78 10.36 7.66
N ARG A 2 -18.08 11.59 7.24
CA ARG A 2 -18.02 11.97 5.82
C ARG A 2 -16.58 12.00 5.34
N LEU A 3 -16.27 11.26 4.30
CA LEU A 3 -15.03 11.40 3.54
C LEU A 3 -15.05 12.78 2.84
N PRO A 4 -13.93 13.51 2.76
CA PRO A 4 -13.86 14.73 1.99
C PRO A 4 -14.18 14.44 0.51
N ALA A 5 -14.99 15.29 -0.08
CA ALA A 5 -15.32 15.27 -1.49
C ALA A 5 -14.08 15.58 -2.34
N ALA A 6 -14.04 15.02 -3.53
CA ALA A 6 -13.12 15.26 -4.64
C ALA A 6 -11.69 14.72 -4.48
N LEU A 7 -11.49 13.57 -5.07
CA LEU A 7 -10.19 12.95 -5.32
C LEU A 7 -9.64 13.43 -6.69
N ASP A 8 -9.70 14.72 -6.97
CA ASP A 8 -9.13 15.35 -8.17
C ASP A 8 -7.59 15.25 -8.13
N GLY A 9 -7.03 14.25 -8.66
CA GLY A 9 -5.58 13.99 -8.65
C GLY A 9 -5.23 12.51 -8.53
N PHE A 10 -6.22 11.67 -8.29
CA PHE A 10 -6.01 10.24 -8.16
C PHE A 10 -5.67 9.58 -9.52
N GLU A 11 -6.27 10.07 -10.60
CA GLU A 11 -5.96 9.59 -11.95
C GLU A 11 -4.53 9.92 -12.39
N VAL A 12 -4.05 11.11 -12.02
CA VAL A 12 -2.68 11.56 -12.34
C VAL A 12 -1.61 10.71 -11.64
N TRP A 13 -1.96 10.10 -10.50
CA TRP A 13 -1.04 9.24 -9.79
C TRP A 13 -0.91 7.85 -10.42
N SER A 14 -1.98 7.30 -10.99
CA SER A 14 -1.96 5.98 -11.63
C SER A 14 -1.04 5.90 -12.85
N GLU A 15 -0.73 7.04 -13.47
CA GLU A 15 0.03 7.11 -14.72
C GLU A 15 1.51 7.51 -14.56
N ARG A 16 1.87 8.24 -13.49
CA ARG A 16 3.26 8.71 -13.31
C ARG A 16 4.06 7.82 -12.36
N GLY A 17 5.00 7.07 -12.92
CA GLY A 17 6.08 6.45 -12.16
C GLY A 17 5.96 4.95 -11.89
N ARG A 18 5.02 4.29 -12.51
CA ARG A 18 4.91 2.83 -12.46
C ARG A 18 5.34 2.20 -13.77
N ALA A 19 6.30 1.27 -13.69
CA ALA A 19 6.46 0.33 -14.79
C ALA A 19 5.08 -0.30 -15.09
N PRO A 20 4.66 -0.42 -16.37
CA PRO A 20 3.38 -0.99 -16.70
C PRO A 20 3.33 -2.40 -16.12
N GLY A 21 2.59 -2.54 -15.03
CA GLY A 21 2.15 -3.84 -14.61
C GLY A 21 1.38 -4.40 -15.80
N THR A 22 1.72 -5.60 -16.24
CA THR A 22 1.05 -6.31 -17.30
C THR A 22 -0.45 -6.07 -17.20
N GLY A 23 -1.04 -5.38 -18.18
CA GLY A 23 -2.41 -4.85 -18.14
C GLY A 23 -3.50 -5.92 -18.14
N GLY A 24 -3.54 -6.74 -17.10
CA GLY A 24 -4.59 -7.72 -16.85
C GLY A 24 -5.72 -7.12 -16.01
N GLU A 25 -6.91 -7.68 -16.16
CA GLU A 25 -8.07 -7.32 -15.35
C GLU A 25 -7.81 -7.59 -13.85
N TYR A 26 -8.49 -6.83 -12.98
CA TYR A 26 -8.51 -7.13 -11.55
C TYR A 26 -9.33 -8.41 -11.31
N HIS A 27 -8.88 -9.21 -10.35
CA HIS A 27 -9.59 -10.41 -9.90
C HIS A 27 -10.55 -10.13 -8.75
N ALA A 28 -10.45 -8.94 -8.14
CA ALA A 28 -11.44 -8.36 -7.25
C ALA A 28 -11.24 -6.84 -7.18
N LYS A 29 -12.31 -6.11 -6.82
CA LYS A 29 -12.26 -4.69 -6.44
C LYS A 29 -13.05 -4.51 -5.16
N LEU A 30 -12.35 -4.32 -4.04
CA LEU A 30 -12.92 -4.27 -2.70
C LEU A 30 -13.07 -2.81 -2.25
N ALA A 31 -14.28 -2.40 -1.90
CA ALA A 31 -14.51 -1.09 -1.30
C ALA A 31 -13.98 -1.06 0.14
N THR A 32 -13.27 0.00 0.49
CA THR A 32 -12.79 0.27 1.85
C THR A 32 -13.13 1.71 2.25
N PRO A 33 -12.98 2.09 3.53
CA PRO A 33 -13.26 3.46 3.96
C PRO A 33 -12.40 4.54 3.30
N PHE A 34 -11.30 4.19 2.66
CA PHE A 34 -10.31 5.15 2.13
C PHE A 34 -10.05 5.01 0.62
N ALA A 35 -10.46 3.92 -0.01
CA ALA A 35 -10.26 3.67 -1.44
C ALA A 35 -11.07 2.45 -1.89
N VAL A 36 -11.12 2.19 -3.19
CA VAL A 36 -11.41 0.85 -3.71
C VAL A 36 -10.09 0.16 -3.99
N LEU A 37 -9.90 -1.05 -3.49
CA LEU A 37 -8.67 -1.82 -3.70
C LEU A 37 -8.84 -2.76 -4.88
N GLY A 38 -8.12 -2.49 -5.97
CA GLY A 38 -7.98 -3.40 -7.09
C GLY A 38 -6.96 -4.48 -6.78
N ILE A 39 -7.36 -5.75 -6.87
CA ILE A 39 -6.58 -6.92 -6.47
C ILE A 39 -6.30 -7.78 -7.70
N ARG A 40 -5.02 -8.09 -7.93
CA ARG A 40 -4.58 -9.10 -8.91
C ARG A 40 -3.91 -10.24 -8.19
N THR A 41 -4.12 -11.44 -8.71
CA THR A 41 -3.55 -12.68 -8.18
C THR A 41 -2.85 -13.47 -9.27
N LEU A 42 -1.85 -14.24 -8.88
CA LEU A 42 -1.13 -15.15 -9.76
C LEU A 42 -1.06 -16.52 -9.06
N GLY A 43 -1.84 -17.49 -9.54
CA GLY A 43 -2.00 -18.77 -8.86
C GLY A 43 -2.51 -18.57 -7.42
N VAL A 44 -1.77 -19.05 -6.44
CA VAL A 44 -2.13 -18.96 -5.01
C VAL A 44 -1.62 -17.72 -4.31
N ARG A 45 -1.01 -16.77 -5.05
CA ARG A 45 -0.36 -15.56 -4.50
C ARG A 45 -1.10 -14.30 -4.89
N VAL A 46 -1.04 -13.28 -4.04
CA VAL A 46 -1.36 -11.91 -4.44
C VAL A 46 -0.18 -11.35 -5.23
N ASP A 47 -0.47 -10.75 -6.39
CA ASP A 47 0.52 -10.15 -7.29
C ASP A 47 0.54 -8.63 -7.22
N GLU A 48 -0.64 -8.03 -7.09
CA GLU A 48 -0.77 -6.58 -6.98
C GLU A 48 -2.00 -6.19 -6.16
N ILE A 49 -1.84 -5.15 -5.36
CA ILE A 49 -2.93 -4.39 -4.74
C ILE A 49 -2.76 -2.94 -5.17
N ARG A 50 -3.82 -2.34 -5.72
CA ARG A 50 -3.80 -0.97 -6.18
C ARG A 50 -4.93 -0.16 -5.54
N TYR A 51 -4.63 1.04 -5.08
CA TYR A 51 -5.65 1.99 -4.66
C TYR A 51 -6.32 2.57 -5.91
N LEU A 52 -7.63 2.45 -5.99
CA LEU A 52 -8.50 3.05 -6.99
C LEU A 52 -9.32 4.17 -6.34
N PRO A 53 -9.92 5.10 -7.10
CA PRO A 53 -10.75 6.16 -6.54
C PRO A 53 -11.87 5.62 -5.64
N VAL A 54 -12.21 6.36 -4.60
CA VAL A 54 -13.43 6.12 -3.82
C VAL A 54 -14.62 6.23 -4.78
N GLY A 55 -15.52 5.25 -4.74
CA GLY A 55 -16.65 5.19 -5.67
C GLY A 55 -16.36 4.49 -7.00
N ALA A 56 -15.12 4.03 -7.24
CA ALA A 56 -14.87 3.12 -8.35
C ALA A 56 -15.75 1.86 -8.22
N ALA A 57 -16.21 1.33 -9.37
CA ALA A 57 -17.03 0.14 -9.39
C ALA A 57 -16.34 -1.04 -8.69
N THR A 58 -17.05 -1.72 -7.80
CA THR A 58 -16.57 -2.93 -7.14
C THR A 58 -16.64 -4.15 -8.05
N LEU A 59 -15.88 -5.18 -7.72
CA LEU A 59 -15.89 -6.46 -8.42
C LEU A 59 -15.80 -7.57 -7.38
N ALA A 60 -16.77 -8.47 -7.35
CA ALA A 60 -16.70 -9.66 -6.52
C ALA A 60 -15.46 -10.51 -6.90
N PRO A 61 -14.82 -11.19 -5.94
CA PRO A 61 -13.68 -12.04 -6.23
C PRO A 61 -14.01 -13.12 -7.26
N VAL A 62 -13.20 -13.19 -8.33
CA VAL A 62 -13.42 -14.18 -9.41
C VAL A 62 -12.65 -15.50 -9.21
N ASN A 63 -11.83 -15.57 -8.15
CA ASN A 63 -11.11 -16.77 -7.79
C ASN A 63 -10.86 -16.86 -6.27
N ARG A 64 -10.52 -18.06 -5.78
CA ARG A 64 -10.29 -18.34 -4.34
C ARG A 64 -9.18 -17.51 -3.73
N THR A 65 -8.13 -17.19 -4.49
CA THR A 65 -7.01 -16.38 -4.00
C THR A 65 -7.45 -14.94 -3.79
N ALA A 66 -8.17 -14.34 -4.75
CA ALA A 66 -8.73 -13.00 -4.59
C ALA A 66 -9.73 -12.92 -3.42
N GLU A 67 -10.56 -13.94 -3.26
CA GLU A 67 -11.49 -14.05 -2.11
C GLU A 67 -10.72 -14.07 -0.78
N ARG A 68 -9.64 -14.83 -0.70
CA ARG A 68 -8.79 -14.87 0.50
C ARG A 68 -8.16 -13.50 0.78
N VAL A 69 -7.65 -12.80 -0.25
CA VAL A 69 -7.08 -11.45 -0.10
C VAL A 69 -8.14 -10.49 0.43
N CYS A 70 -9.35 -10.48 -0.14
CA CYS A 70 -10.44 -9.64 0.34
C CYS A 70 -10.74 -9.91 1.81
N ARG A 71 -10.92 -11.16 2.21
CA ARG A 71 -11.18 -11.53 3.61
C ARG A 71 -10.04 -11.11 4.56
N GLU A 72 -8.79 -11.23 4.16
CA GLU A 72 -7.66 -10.78 4.99
C GLU A 72 -7.63 -9.25 5.13
N ILE A 73 -7.98 -8.51 4.08
CA ILE A 73 -8.12 -7.05 4.13
C ILE A 73 -9.29 -6.65 5.04
N GLU A 74 -10.46 -7.26 4.89
CA GLU A 74 -11.63 -7.01 5.75
C GLU A 74 -11.30 -7.26 7.22
N ARG A 75 -10.64 -8.37 7.54
CA ARG A 75 -10.17 -8.65 8.91
C ARG A 75 -9.20 -7.62 9.44
N TYR A 76 -8.30 -7.09 8.60
CA TYR A 76 -7.41 -6.02 8.97
C TYR A 76 -8.17 -4.70 9.22
N LEU A 77 -9.22 -4.42 8.45
CA LEU A 77 -10.09 -3.26 8.67
C LEU A 77 -10.87 -3.35 9.98
N ASP A 78 -11.28 -4.54 10.38
CA ASP A 78 -11.97 -4.78 11.66
C ASP A 78 -10.98 -4.77 12.84
N ASP A 79 -9.83 -5.39 12.68
CA ASP A 79 -8.77 -5.49 13.67
C ASP A 79 -7.40 -5.29 13.02
N PRO A 80 -6.80 -4.09 13.14
CA PRO A 80 -5.49 -3.79 12.55
C PRO A 80 -4.36 -4.64 13.14
N GLY A 81 -4.61 -5.43 14.22
CA GLY A 81 -3.68 -6.41 14.76
C GLY A 81 -3.49 -7.65 13.90
N ARG A 82 -4.39 -7.88 12.97
CA ARG A 82 -4.31 -9.04 12.09
C ARG A 82 -3.13 -8.94 11.14
N ARG A 83 -2.43 -10.05 10.99
CA ARG A 83 -1.33 -10.17 10.02
C ARG A 83 -1.88 -10.73 8.71
N PHE A 84 -1.33 -10.25 7.62
CA PHE A 84 -1.55 -10.86 6.32
C PHE A 84 -0.78 -12.18 6.23
N THR A 85 -1.48 -13.23 5.85
CA THR A 85 -0.93 -14.59 5.68
C THR A 85 -1.01 -15.07 4.24
N ILE A 86 -1.56 -14.25 3.35
CA ILE A 86 -1.62 -14.53 1.92
C ILE A 86 -0.21 -14.64 1.35
N PRO A 87 0.11 -15.68 0.59
CA PRO A 87 1.39 -15.78 -0.08
C PRO A 87 1.60 -14.64 -1.08
N PHE A 88 2.81 -14.12 -1.14
CA PHE A 88 3.24 -13.10 -2.11
C PHE A 88 4.72 -13.26 -2.46
N THR A 89 5.17 -12.52 -3.47
CA THR A 89 6.57 -12.47 -3.85
C THR A 89 7.03 -11.01 -3.93
N TYR A 90 8.21 -10.74 -3.43
CA TYR A 90 8.86 -9.43 -3.63
C TYR A 90 9.32 -9.33 -5.09
N ALA A 91 8.52 -8.68 -5.93
CA ALA A 91 8.83 -8.47 -7.36
C ALA A 91 9.46 -7.08 -7.57
N GLY A 92 10.78 -7.00 -7.54
CA GLY A 92 11.52 -5.76 -7.71
C GLY A 92 13.01 -5.98 -7.86
N THR A 93 13.79 -4.89 -7.97
CA THR A 93 15.24 -4.96 -7.95
C THR A 93 15.75 -5.45 -6.58
N PRO A 94 16.97 -6.00 -6.46
CA PRO A 94 17.55 -6.40 -5.17
C PRO A 94 17.49 -5.29 -4.12
N PHE A 95 17.71 -4.04 -4.52
CA PHE A 95 17.60 -2.88 -3.63
C PHE A 95 16.17 -2.67 -3.13
N GLN A 96 15.18 -2.68 -4.04
CA GLN A 96 13.77 -2.54 -3.68
C GLN A 96 13.32 -3.66 -2.73
N VAL A 97 13.70 -4.89 -3.01
CA VAL A 97 13.40 -6.05 -2.16
C VAL A 97 13.98 -5.85 -0.76
N GLY A 98 15.22 -5.40 -0.64
CA GLY A 98 15.84 -5.10 0.66
C GLY A 98 15.08 -4.03 1.44
N VAL A 99 14.64 -2.95 0.78
CA VAL A 99 13.79 -1.91 1.40
C VAL A 99 12.45 -2.50 1.85
N TRP A 100 11.77 -3.26 1.00
CA TRP A 100 10.45 -3.83 1.32
C TRP A 100 10.52 -4.87 2.45
N GLN A 101 11.60 -5.65 2.55
CA GLN A 101 11.82 -6.55 3.68
C GLN A 101 12.00 -5.78 4.99
N ALA A 102 12.79 -4.70 4.98
CA ALA A 102 12.95 -3.84 6.14
C ALA A 102 11.61 -3.21 6.58
N ILE A 103 10.82 -2.73 5.62
CA ILE A 103 9.49 -2.14 5.88
C ILE A 103 8.51 -3.20 6.39
N HIS A 104 8.52 -4.40 5.82
CA HIS A 104 7.65 -5.50 6.25
C HIS A 104 7.88 -5.89 7.73
N GLY A 105 9.10 -5.67 8.22
CA GLY A 105 9.45 -5.90 9.62
C GLY A 105 8.94 -4.83 10.59
N ILE A 106 8.40 -3.69 10.13
CA ILE A 106 7.89 -2.62 11.01
C ILE A 106 6.56 -3.08 11.63
N PRO A 107 6.48 -3.21 12.98
CA PRO A 107 5.25 -3.64 13.61
C PRO A 107 4.12 -2.62 13.44
N ARG A 108 2.88 -3.08 13.54
CA ARG A 108 1.70 -2.23 13.67
C ARG A 108 1.85 -1.24 14.85
N GLY A 109 1.34 -0.03 14.68
CA GLY A 109 1.43 1.04 15.68
C GLY A 109 2.82 1.64 15.83
N ARG A 110 3.78 1.21 15.01
CA ARG A 110 5.13 1.76 14.96
C ARG A 110 5.41 2.36 13.59
N VAL A 111 6.23 3.39 13.59
CA VAL A 111 6.74 4.01 12.37
C VAL A 111 8.25 4.09 12.40
N LEU A 112 8.87 4.07 11.23
CA LEU A 112 10.28 4.42 11.04
C LEU A 112 10.37 5.63 10.12
N THR A 113 11.39 6.46 10.31
CA THR A 113 11.66 7.53 9.35
C THR A 113 12.36 6.97 8.11
N TYR A 114 12.19 7.65 6.97
CA TYR A 114 12.96 7.32 5.76
C TYR A 114 14.47 7.28 6.04
N SER A 115 14.96 8.19 6.90
CA SER A 115 16.38 8.22 7.30
C SER A 115 16.79 7.02 8.17
N ALA A 116 15.89 6.54 9.04
CA ALA A 116 16.17 5.35 9.86
C ALA A 116 16.28 4.10 9.00
N VAL A 117 15.34 3.89 8.06
CA VAL A 117 15.40 2.77 7.10
C VAL A 117 16.64 2.89 6.20
N ALA A 118 16.95 4.10 5.72
CA ALA A 118 18.13 4.36 4.89
C ALA A 118 19.43 4.01 5.64
N LYS A 119 19.54 4.37 6.92
CA LYS A 119 20.71 4.03 7.76
C LYS A 119 20.89 2.52 7.90
N GLN A 120 19.82 1.77 8.13
CA GLN A 120 19.87 0.29 8.21
C GLN A 120 20.38 -0.33 6.91
N LEU A 121 20.03 0.24 5.76
CA LEU A 121 20.36 -0.29 4.44
C LEU A 121 21.60 0.39 3.81
N LYS A 122 22.29 1.27 4.57
CA LYS A 122 23.46 2.04 4.09
C LYS A 122 23.18 2.79 2.78
N THR A 123 22.05 3.48 2.71
CA THR A 123 21.57 4.22 1.54
C THR A 123 21.03 5.60 1.92
N GLY A 124 20.49 6.34 0.94
CA GLY A 124 19.87 7.65 1.16
C GLY A 124 18.35 7.58 1.35
N PRO A 125 17.74 8.51 2.12
CA PRO A 125 16.30 8.53 2.38
C PRO A 125 15.46 8.67 1.10
N ARG A 126 15.97 9.39 0.09
CA ARG A 126 15.28 9.53 -1.22
C ARG A 126 15.18 8.20 -1.95
N ALA A 127 16.21 7.36 -1.91
CA ALA A 127 16.20 6.04 -2.52
C ALA A 127 15.17 5.12 -1.82
N VAL A 128 15.06 5.19 -0.49
CA VAL A 128 14.02 4.50 0.27
C VAL A 128 12.63 4.98 -0.14
N GLY A 129 12.43 6.31 -0.28
CA GLY A 129 11.17 6.88 -0.74
C GLY A 129 10.76 6.38 -2.14
N ASN A 130 11.71 6.31 -3.07
CA ASN A 130 11.47 5.76 -4.41
C ASN A 130 11.08 4.28 -4.37
N ALA A 131 11.74 3.48 -3.54
CA ALA A 131 11.39 2.07 -3.37
C ALA A 131 10.01 1.89 -2.72
N CYS A 132 9.63 2.75 -1.75
CA CYS A 132 8.28 2.80 -1.19
C CYS A 132 7.24 3.12 -2.28
N GLY A 133 7.53 4.07 -3.16
CA GLY A 133 6.65 4.44 -4.28
C GLY A 133 6.46 3.32 -5.31
N ALA A 134 7.43 2.42 -5.44
CA ALA A 134 7.38 1.27 -6.33
C ALA A 134 6.69 0.04 -5.73
N ASN A 135 6.24 0.10 -4.47
CA ASN A 135 5.57 -1.02 -3.80
C ASN A 135 4.25 -1.38 -4.47
N ARG A 136 4.15 -2.61 -4.96
CA ARG A 136 2.95 -3.15 -5.62
C ARG A 136 1.97 -3.83 -4.67
N LEU A 137 2.36 -4.03 -3.41
CA LEU A 137 1.59 -4.75 -2.39
C LEU A 137 1.36 -3.90 -1.14
N PRO A 138 0.78 -2.68 -1.28
CA PRO A 138 0.47 -1.87 -0.12
C PRO A 138 -0.43 -2.65 0.85
N LEU A 139 -0.41 -2.32 2.11
CA LEU A 139 -0.98 -3.02 3.25
C LEU A 139 -0.16 -4.27 3.63
N VAL A 140 0.08 -5.18 2.71
CA VAL A 140 0.92 -6.38 2.94
C VAL A 140 2.36 -5.97 3.22
N ILE A 141 2.92 -5.08 2.38
CA ILE A 141 4.19 -4.39 2.63
C ILE A 141 3.85 -2.97 3.11
N PRO A 142 3.92 -2.68 4.41
CA PRO A 142 3.29 -1.51 5.02
C PRO A 142 4.12 -0.23 4.84
N CYS A 143 4.30 0.24 3.60
CA CYS A 143 5.04 1.46 3.30
C CYS A 143 4.42 2.72 3.93
N HIS A 144 3.15 2.69 4.36
CA HIS A 144 2.54 3.76 5.13
C HIS A 144 3.19 3.95 6.51
N ARG A 145 3.90 2.95 7.07
CA ARG A 145 4.65 3.04 8.33
C ARG A 145 6.01 3.74 8.20
N VAL A 146 6.37 4.18 6.99
CA VAL A 146 7.60 4.98 6.79
C VAL A 146 7.23 6.45 6.64
N VAL A 147 7.77 7.31 7.52
CA VAL A 147 7.41 8.72 7.66
C VAL A 147 8.62 9.64 7.51
N ALA A 148 8.39 10.94 7.36
CA ALA A 148 9.47 11.94 7.43
C ALA A 148 9.84 12.24 8.88
N ALA A 149 11.05 12.76 9.12
CA ALA A 149 11.51 13.10 10.47
C ALA A 149 10.63 14.18 11.15
N GLY A 150 10.07 15.10 10.38
CA GLY A 150 9.23 16.21 10.87
C GLY A 150 7.75 16.10 10.52
N GLY A 151 7.25 14.93 10.10
CA GLY A 151 5.83 14.79 9.73
C GLY A 151 5.54 13.50 8.98
N ILE A 152 4.35 13.45 8.36
CA ILE A 152 3.86 12.24 7.70
C ILE A 152 4.71 11.79 6.48
N GLY A 153 5.39 12.74 5.83
CA GLY A 153 6.14 12.48 4.61
C GLY A 153 5.25 12.17 3.40
N GLY A 154 5.89 11.68 2.34
CA GLY A 154 5.19 11.26 1.12
C GLY A 154 4.53 9.90 1.24
N PHE A 155 3.68 9.59 0.26
CA PHE A 155 3.09 8.27 0.07
C PHE A 155 2.82 8.03 -1.41
N MET A 156 3.15 6.84 -1.89
CA MET A 156 2.89 6.46 -3.29
C MET A 156 3.56 7.41 -4.31
N GLY A 157 4.73 7.97 -3.95
CA GLY A 157 5.48 8.90 -4.81
C GLY A 157 5.02 10.36 -4.79
N VAL A 158 4.03 10.72 -3.97
CA VAL A 158 3.53 12.10 -3.85
C VAL A 158 3.56 12.59 -2.42
N GLY A 159 3.61 13.92 -2.25
CA GLY A 159 3.68 14.58 -0.93
C GLY A 159 2.36 15.20 -0.45
N LYS A 160 1.28 15.13 -1.24
CA LYS A 160 -0.01 15.76 -0.92
C LYS A 160 -1.17 15.06 -1.61
N GLY A 161 -2.39 15.40 -1.20
CA GLY A 161 -3.64 14.90 -1.80
C GLY A 161 -4.06 13.53 -1.29
N ALA A 162 -4.98 12.89 -2.00
CA ALA A 162 -5.63 11.65 -1.61
C ALA A 162 -4.68 10.53 -1.11
N PRO A 163 -3.51 10.28 -1.69
CA PRO A 163 -2.58 9.29 -1.15
C PRO A 163 -2.14 9.58 0.28
N ILE A 164 -1.91 10.85 0.61
CA ILE A 164 -1.54 11.25 1.98
C ILE A 164 -2.70 11.04 2.95
N ASP A 165 -3.94 11.28 2.52
CA ASP A 165 -5.12 11.04 3.35
C ASP A 165 -5.33 9.53 3.61
N ILE A 166 -5.05 8.67 2.62
CA ILE A 166 -5.00 7.21 2.80
C ILE A 166 -3.96 6.85 3.86
N LYS A 167 -2.75 7.40 3.75
CA LYS A 167 -1.66 7.15 4.72
C LYS A 167 -2.05 7.58 6.13
N ARG A 168 -2.64 8.77 6.29
CA ARG A 168 -3.15 9.24 7.58
C ARG A 168 -4.21 8.32 8.15
N TRP A 169 -5.13 7.86 7.31
CA TRP A 169 -6.17 6.93 7.73
C TRP A 169 -5.56 5.63 8.25
N LEU A 170 -4.64 5.03 7.50
CA LEU A 170 -3.98 3.77 7.87
C LEU A 170 -3.18 3.91 9.17
N LEU A 171 -2.41 4.99 9.34
CA LEU A 171 -1.66 5.23 10.57
C LEU A 171 -2.58 5.39 11.77
N ARG A 172 -3.68 6.15 11.65
CA ARG A 172 -4.66 6.28 12.73
C ARG A 172 -5.35 4.96 13.05
N HIS A 173 -5.72 4.20 12.03
CA HIS A 173 -6.32 2.88 12.18
C HIS A 173 -5.41 1.93 12.95
N GLU A 174 -4.12 2.02 12.74
CA GLU A 174 -3.12 1.22 13.44
C GLU A 174 -2.69 1.78 14.80
N GLY A 175 -3.17 2.94 15.19
CA GLY A 175 -2.79 3.60 16.44
C GLY A 175 -1.38 4.19 16.43
N ALA A 176 -0.84 4.54 15.26
CA ALA A 176 0.47 5.15 15.06
C ALA A 176 0.41 6.66 14.78
N GLY A 177 -0.73 7.30 15.02
CA GLY A 177 -0.99 8.73 14.77
C GLY A 177 -1.05 9.54 16.02
#